data_b840a139cf3a801ff3b3a587344dbd2f
#
_entry.id   b840a139cf3a801ff3b3a587344dbd2f
#
_cell.length_a   1.000
_cell.length_b   1.000
_cell.length_c   1.000
_cell.angle_alpha   90.00
_cell.angle_beta   90.00
_cell.angle_gamma   90.00
#
_symmetry.space_group_name_H-M   'P 1'
#
loop_
_entity.id
_entity.type
_entity.pdbx_description
1 polymer ?
#
loop_
_entity_poly.entity_id
_entity_poly.type
_entity_poly.pdbx_seq_one_letter_code
_entity_poly.pdbx_strand_id
1 'polypeptide(L)'
;MGEMEPDSGNYKWGVTTSQAYFPKDNTKDFDNDLTIADWLTQYSEIKDATYVRGFLGRMLFAGEDGVKKVKVLSGGEKVRCLLSKMMISGANILILDEPTNHLDMESITALNNGLIKFPGVLLFASHDHQSCRQQQTVLWKSCQTDL
;
A
#
# COMPACT_ATOMS: atom_id res chain seq x y z
N MET A 1 -8.26 -9.99 7.71
CA MET A 1 -7.98 -11.20 6.96
C MET A 1 -8.17 -12.37 7.88
N GLY A 2 -9.01 -13.32 7.50
CA GLY A 2 -9.56 -14.35 8.41
C GLY A 2 -10.93 -13.94 9.00
N GLU A 3 -11.54 -12.89 8.50
CA GLU A 3 -12.85 -12.41 8.93
C GLU A 3 -14.00 -13.24 8.34
N MET A 4 -13.73 -13.96 7.25
CA MET A 4 -14.68 -14.85 6.59
C MET A 4 -14.01 -16.20 6.32
N GLU A 5 -14.78 -17.28 6.51
CA GLU A 5 -14.35 -18.61 6.10
C GLU A 5 -14.56 -18.80 4.59
N PRO A 6 -13.69 -19.54 3.89
CA PRO A 6 -13.88 -19.82 2.48
C PRO A 6 -15.07 -20.76 2.27
N ASP A 7 -15.88 -20.50 1.21
CA ASP A 7 -17.02 -21.36 0.84
C ASP A 7 -16.59 -22.78 0.50
N SER A 8 -15.38 -22.95 0.00
CA SER A 8 -14.77 -24.26 -0.31
C SER A 8 -13.25 -24.16 -0.34
N GLY A 9 -12.56 -25.27 -0.13
CA GLY A 9 -11.11 -25.34 -0.10
C GLY A 9 -10.50 -24.91 1.23
N ASN A 10 -9.18 -24.87 1.27
CA ASN A 10 -8.41 -24.39 2.41
C ASN A 10 -7.20 -23.58 1.92
N TYR A 11 -6.74 -22.65 2.74
CA TYR A 11 -5.51 -21.91 2.48
C TYR A 11 -4.61 -21.96 3.72
N LYS A 12 -3.32 -21.87 3.49
CA LYS A 12 -2.33 -21.78 4.56
C LYS A 12 -1.26 -20.78 4.18
N TRP A 13 -1.05 -19.81 5.04
CA TRP A 13 0.06 -18.86 4.91
C TRP A 13 1.38 -19.55 5.32
N GLY A 14 2.43 -19.27 4.59
CA GLY A 14 3.77 -19.72 4.95
C GLY A 14 4.25 -19.05 6.25
N VAL A 15 5.16 -19.70 6.97
CA VAL A 15 5.66 -19.22 8.27
C VAL A 15 6.39 -17.88 8.16
N THR A 16 6.99 -17.59 6.99
CA THR A 16 7.74 -16.35 6.72
C THR A 16 6.91 -15.27 6.03
N THR A 17 5.58 -15.48 5.87
CA THR A 17 4.72 -14.52 5.20
C THR A 17 4.20 -13.47 6.16
N SER A 18 4.40 -12.20 5.80
CA SER A 18 3.83 -11.04 6.46
C SER A 18 2.92 -10.32 5.47
N GLN A 19 1.64 -10.26 5.78
CA GLN A 19 0.62 -9.73 4.88
C GLN A 19 0.22 -8.32 5.31
N ALA A 20 0.01 -7.44 4.31
CA ALA A 20 -0.63 -6.16 4.51
C ALA A 20 -1.78 -5.99 3.52
N TYR A 21 -2.88 -5.41 3.99
CA TYR A 21 -4.06 -5.14 3.19
C TYR A 21 -4.17 -3.63 2.90
N PHE A 22 -4.39 -3.28 1.64
CA PHE A 22 -4.62 -1.90 1.24
C PHE A 22 -6.08 -1.53 1.52
N PRO A 23 -6.36 -0.62 2.48
CA PRO A 23 -7.72 -0.30 2.88
C PRO A 23 -8.43 0.54 1.83
N LYS A 24 -9.72 0.26 1.61
CA LYS A 24 -10.59 1.09 0.72
C LYS A 24 -10.85 2.46 1.32
N ASP A 25 -11.09 2.54 2.64
CA ASP A 25 -11.23 3.78 3.39
C ASP A 25 -10.03 3.95 4.33
N ASN A 26 -9.30 5.03 4.12
CA ASN A 26 -8.09 5.36 4.87
C ASN A 26 -8.22 6.68 5.65
N THR A 27 -9.41 7.27 5.70
CA THR A 27 -9.65 8.59 6.29
C THR A 27 -9.18 8.66 7.73
N LYS A 28 -9.46 7.62 8.51
CA LYS A 28 -9.09 7.54 9.94
C LYS A 28 -7.57 7.49 10.17
N ASP A 29 -6.83 6.89 9.24
CA ASP A 29 -5.37 6.80 9.34
C ASP A 29 -4.69 8.17 9.29
N PHE A 30 -5.32 9.15 8.62
CA PHE A 30 -4.77 10.49 8.39
C PHE A 30 -5.43 11.59 9.23
N ASP A 31 -6.39 11.25 10.08
CA ASP A 31 -7.06 12.21 10.98
C ASP A 31 -6.25 12.44 12.25
N ASN A 32 -5.03 12.95 12.09
CA ASN A 32 -4.14 13.31 13.19
C ASN A 32 -3.15 14.42 12.77
N ASP A 33 -2.48 15.01 13.75
CA ASP A 33 -1.55 16.13 13.56
C ASP A 33 -0.08 15.72 13.42
N LEU A 34 0.21 14.44 13.28
CA LEU A 34 1.58 13.94 13.12
C LEU A 34 2.17 14.37 11.78
N THR A 35 3.49 14.51 11.76
CA THR A 35 4.23 14.61 10.50
C THR A 35 4.26 13.25 9.79
N ILE A 36 4.47 13.24 8.47
CA ILE A 36 4.60 11.98 7.71
C ILE A 36 5.69 11.10 8.32
N ALA A 37 6.83 11.69 8.69
CA ALA A 37 7.94 10.95 9.28
C ALA A 37 7.57 10.33 10.63
N ASP A 38 6.93 11.10 11.52
CA ASP A 38 6.52 10.60 12.84
C ASP A 38 5.42 9.54 12.72
N TRP A 39 4.47 9.78 11.82
CA TRP A 39 3.38 8.83 11.54
C TRP A 39 3.95 7.50 11.01
N LEU A 40 4.88 7.55 10.06
CA LEU A 40 5.47 6.35 9.48
C LEU A 40 6.37 5.60 10.47
N THR A 41 7.06 6.33 11.36
CA THR A 41 7.92 5.76 12.40
C THR A 41 7.15 4.83 13.34
N GLN A 42 5.85 5.05 13.54
CA GLN A 42 5.02 4.17 14.39
C GLN A 42 4.95 2.74 13.84
N TYR A 43 4.99 2.58 12.52
CA TYR A 43 4.86 1.31 11.81
C TYR A 43 6.19 0.67 11.45
N SER A 44 7.29 1.39 11.59
CA SER A 44 8.64 0.87 11.31
C SER A 44 9.13 -0.02 12.45
N GLU A 45 9.76 -1.14 12.12
CA GLU A 45 10.50 -1.94 13.10
C GLU A 45 11.74 -1.19 13.59
N ILE A 46 12.39 -0.44 12.68
CA ILE A 46 13.55 0.39 12.98
C ILE A 46 13.06 1.80 13.30
N LYS A 47 13.09 2.19 14.59
CA LYS A 47 12.64 3.50 15.08
C LYS A 47 13.68 4.61 14.89
N ASP A 48 14.49 4.54 13.84
CA ASP A 48 15.48 5.56 13.51
C ASP A 48 14.93 6.56 12.49
N ALA A 49 14.99 7.85 12.83
CA ALA A 49 14.51 8.93 11.97
C ALA A 49 15.27 9.01 10.64
N THR A 50 16.56 8.68 10.61
CA THR A 50 17.37 8.66 9.39
C THR A 50 16.92 7.57 8.45
N TYR A 51 16.64 6.37 8.99
CA TYR A 51 16.09 5.26 8.23
C TYR A 51 14.74 5.59 7.61
N VAL A 52 13.81 6.14 8.40
CA VAL A 52 12.47 6.51 7.94
C VAL A 52 12.51 7.60 6.86
N ARG A 53 13.36 8.64 7.04
CA ARG A 53 13.52 9.69 6.02
C ARG A 53 14.13 9.15 4.72
N GLY A 54 15.12 8.28 4.80
CA GLY A 54 15.70 7.60 3.64
C GLY A 54 14.66 6.73 2.92
N PHE A 55 13.78 6.07 3.67
CA PHE A 55 12.67 5.30 3.13
C PHE A 55 11.64 6.19 2.41
N LEU A 56 11.24 7.31 3.02
CA LEU A 56 10.35 8.30 2.41
C LEU A 56 10.92 8.85 1.10
N GLY A 57 12.22 9.13 1.02
CA GLY A 57 12.88 9.55 -0.21
C GLY A 57 12.72 8.53 -1.34
N ARG A 58 12.85 7.24 -1.05
CA ARG A 58 12.60 6.16 -2.03
C ARG A 58 11.14 6.10 -2.50
N MET A 59 10.20 6.52 -1.66
CA MET A 59 8.77 6.61 -1.97
C MET A 59 8.36 7.95 -2.58
N LEU A 60 9.33 8.70 -3.11
CA LEU A 60 9.13 9.98 -3.80
C LEU A 60 8.57 11.11 -2.91
N PHE A 61 8.81 11.05 -1.59
CA PHE A 61 8.65 12.19 -0.72
C PHE A 61 9.98 12.96 -0.71
N ALA A 62 9.99 14.14 -1.32
CA ALA A 62 11.20 14.93 -1.45
C ALA A 62 11.44 15.79 -0.19
N GLY A 63 12.72 15.92 0.22
CA GLY A 63 13.21 16.92 1.16
C GLY A 63 12.30 17.19 2.37
N GLU A 64 11.56 18.28 2.30
CA GLU A 64 10.70 18.75 3.38
C GLU A 64 9.32 18.09 3.46
N ASP A 65 8.96 17.24 2.51
CA ASP A 65 7.64 16.55 2.57
C ASP A 65 7.46 15.73 3.84
N GLY A 66 8.53 15.16 4.39
CA GLY A 66 8.48 14.40 5.61
C GLY A 66 8.00 15.17 6.85
N VAL A 67 8.05 16.52 6.83
CA VAL A 67 7.56 17.38 7.93
C VAL A 67 6.12 17.86 7.71
N LYS A 68 5.52 17.60 6.54
CA LYS A 68 4.08 17.86 6.34
C LYS A 68 3.24 17.06 7.30
N LYS A 69 2.15 17.63 7.77
CA LYS A 69 1.16 16.91 8.57
C LYS A 69 0.35 15.96 7.70
N VAL A 70 0.09 14.75 8.17
CA VAL A 70 -0.65 13.74 7.40
C VAL A 70 -2.07 14.16 7.03
N LYS A 71 -2.70 15.03 7.82
CA LYS A 71 -4.06 15.52 7.56
C LYS A 71 -4.19 16.44 6.34
N VAL A 72 -3.10 17.08 5.90
CA VAL A 72 -3.13 18.04 4.76
C VAL A 72 -2.68 17.42 3.44
N LEU A 73 -2.46 16.10 3.41
CA LEU A 73 -1.97 15.39 2.23
C LEU A 73 -3.02 15.33 1.12
N SER A 74 -2.55 15.47 -0.13
CA SER A 74 -3.35 15.15 -1.32
C SER A 74 -3.71 13.67 -1.39
N GLY A 75 -4.65 13.31 -2.26
CA GLY A 75 -5.03 11.91 -2.49
C GLY A 75 -3.82 11.04 -2.86
N GLY A 76 -3.02 11.49 -3.82
CA GLY A 76 -1.81 10.77 -4.25
C GLY A 76 -0.74 10.67 -3.15
N GLU A 77 -0.58 11.70 -2.33
CA GLU A 77 0.33 11.65 -1.17
C GLU A 77 -0.16 10.65 -0.11
N LYS A 78 -1.47 10.60 0.17
CA LYS A 78 -2.07 9.61 1.09
C LYS A 78 -1.83 8.18 0.62
N VAL A 79 -2.06 7.91 -0.67
CA VAL A 79 -1.79 6.58 -1.26
C VAL A 79 -0.31 6.20 -1.12
N ARG A 80 0.62 7.12 -1.40
CA ARG A 80 2.06 6.88 -1.20
C ARG A 80 2.40 6.63 0.27
N CYS A 81 1.77 7.36 1.22
CA CYS A 81 1.95 7.12 2.65
C CYS A 81 1.45 5.73 3.06
N LEU A 82 0.28 5.30 2.58
CA LEU A 82 -0.26 3.96 2.88
C LEU A 82 0.66 2.86 2.37
N LEU A 83 1.12 2.97 1.12
CA LEU A 83 2.09 2.02 0.58
C LEU A 83 3.38 2.02 1.38
N SER A 84 3.86 3.19 1.77
CA SER A 84 5.04 3.32 2.64
C SER A 84 4.84 2.62 3.98
N LYS A 85 3.66 2.79 4.61
CA LYS A 85 3.28 2.09 5.85
C LYS A 85 3.35 0.57 5.67
N MET A 86 2.72 0.04 4.61
CA MET A 86 2.69 -1.39 4.33
C MET A 86 4.08 -1.97 4.08
N MET A 87 4.94 -1.23 3.38
CA MET A 87 6.29 -1.69 3.04
C MET A 87 7.26 -1.58 4.22
N ILE A 88 7.19 -0.51 5.01
CA ILE A 88 8.10 -0.30 6.14
C ILE A 88 7.77 -1.20 7.33
N SER A 89 6.53 -1.70 7.42
CA SER A 89 6.12 -2.69 8.42
C SER A 89 6.62 -4.11 8.12
N GLY A 90 7.48 -4.29 7.12
CA GLY A 90 8.06 -5.58 6.79
C GLY A 90 7.11 -6.53 6.04
N ALA A 91 5.99 -6.04 5.52
CA ALA A 91 5.10 -6.87 4.72
C ALA A 91 5.79 -7.35 3.44
N ASN A 92 5.71 -8.63 3.17
CA ASN A 92 6.22 -9.26 1.94
C ASN A 92 5.10 -9.74 1.01
N ILE A 93 3.85 -9.61 1.45
CA ILE A 93 2.65 -9.85 0.64
C ILE A 93 1.72 -8.64 0.78
N LEU A 94 1.38 -7.99 -0.32
CA LEU A 94 0.36 -6.95 -0.37
C LEU A 94 -0.92 -7.49 -1.00
N ILE A 95 -2.03 -7.26 -0.31
CA ILE A 95 -3.36 -7.65 -0.77
C ILE A 95 -4.11 -6.37 -1.13
N LEU A 96 -4.51 -6.24 -2.39
CA LEU A 96 -5.20 -5.10 -2.94
C LEU A 96 -6.51 -5.56 -3.57
N ASP A 97 -7.62 -5.10 -3.01
CA ASP A 97 -8.97 -5.38 -3.50
C ASP A 97 -9.59 -4.11 -4.04
N GLU A 98 -9.76 -4.05 -5.37
CA GLU A 98 -10.26 -2.88 -6.09
C GLU A 98 -9.54 -1.55 -5.69
N PRO A 99 -8.20 -1.52 -5.67
CA PRO A 99 -7.47 -0.41 -5.08
C PRO A 99 -7.56 0.89 -5.88
N THR A 100 -8.02 0.84 -7.11
CA THR A 100 -8.20 2.02 -7.98
C THR A 100 -9.57 2.67 -7.84
N ASN A 101 -10.53 1.98 -7.21
CA ASN A 101 -11.87 2.52 -7.01
C ASN A 101 -11.80 3.79 -6.14
N HIS A 102 -12.49 4.83 -6.59
CA HIS A 102 -12.57 6.14 -5.93
C HIS A 102 -11.26 6.93 -5.86
N LEU A 103 -10.20 6.48 -6.55
CA LEU A 103 -8.96 7.23 -6.68
C LEU A 103 -9.00 8.14 -7.91
N ASP A 104 -8.43 9.34 -7.76
CA ASP A 104 -8.14 10.22 -8.88
C ASP A 104 -6.91 9.74 -9.67
N MET A 105 -6.66 10.33 -10.84
CA MET A 105 -5.56 9.93 -11.73
C MET A 105 -4.19 10.07 -11.08
N GLU A 106 -3.99 11.07 -10.22
CA GLU A 106 -2.73 11.27 -9.48
C GLU A 106 -2.51 10.11 -8.50
N SER A 107 -3.54 9.76 -7.75
CA SER A 107 -3.51 8.65 -6.78
C SER A 107 -3.29 7.30 -7.46
N ILE A 108 -3.91 7.05 -8.60
CA ILE A 108 -3.69 5.82 -9.41
C ILE A 108 -2.23 5.75 -9.88
N THR A 109 -1.69 6.86 -10.37
CA THR A 109 -0.29 6.93 -10.80
C THR A 109 0.67 6.68 -9.63
N ALA A 110 0.39 7.27 -8.47
CA ALA A 110 1.17 7.08 -7.26
C ALA A 110 1.12 5.62 -6.76
N LEU A 111 -0.06 4.99 -6.79
CA LEU A 111 -0.27 3.58 -6.47
C LEU A 111 0.59 2.69 -7.38
N ASN A 112 0.46 2.85 -8.69
CA ASN A 112 1.19 2.05 -9.67
C ASN A 112 2.72 2.18 -9.50
N ASN A 113 3.22 3.40 -9.35
CA ASN A 113 4.66 3.65 -9.14
C ASN A 113 5.17 3.02 -7.83
N GLY A 114 4.36 3.02 -6.78
CA GLY A 114 4.70 2.37 -5.52
C GLY A 114 4.72 0.85 -5.63
N LEU A 115 3.71 0.26 -6.29
CA LEU A 115 3.60 -1.19 -6.47
C LEU A 115 4.72 -1.75 -7.34
N ILE A 116 5.16 -1.03 -8.40
CA ILE A 116 6.31 -1.43 -9.23
C ILE A 116 7.60 -1.57 -8.39
N LYS A 117 7.75 -0.74 -7.36
CA LYS A 117 8.94 -0.74 -6.48
C LYS A 117 8.85 -1.76 -5.35
N PHE A 118 7.70 -2.40 -5.16
CA PHE A 118 7.53 -3.36 -4.09
C PHE A 118 8.25 -4.67 -4.41
N PRO A 119 9.17 -5.14 -3.57
CA PRO A 119 9.98 -6.32 -3.85
C PRO A 119 9.30 -7.64 -3.50
N GLY A 120 8.04 -7.61 -3.03
CA GLY A 120 7.29 -8.76 -2.55
C GLY A 120 6.23 -9.25 -3.53
N VAL A 121 5.31 -10.03 -3.00
CA VAL A 121 4.19 -10.62 -3.73
C VAL A 121 2.98 -9.69 -3.70
N LEU A 122 2.32 -9.53 -4.84
CA LEU A 122 1.07 -8.79 -4.95
C LEU A 122 -0.09 -9.76 -5.20
N LEU A 123 -1.10 -9.71 -4.34
CA LEU A 123 -2.41 -10.31 -4.56
C LEU A 123 -3.36 -9.17 -4.94
N PHE A 124 -3.85 -9.21 -6.16
CA PHE A 124 -4.56 -8.09 -6.75
C PHE A 124 -5.89 -8.56 -7.35
N ALA A 125 -6.99 -7.98 -6.89
CA ALA A 125 -8.31 -8.11 -7.49
C ALA A 125 -8.71 -6.77 -8.09
N SER A 126 -9.02 -6.71 -9.39
CA SER A 126 -9.48 -5.50 -10.06
C SER A 126 -10.26 -5.82 -11.33
N HIS A 127 -11.25 -4.98 -11.61
CA HIS A 127 -11.95 -4.94 -12.90
C HIS A 127 -11.19 -4.15 -13.97
N ASP A 128 -10.15 -3.38 -13.61
CA ASP A 128 -9.36 -2.61 -14.56
C ASP A 128 -8.22 -3.44 -15.16
N HIS A 129 -8.38 -3.75 -16.47
CA HIS A 129 -7.41 -4.52 -17.24
C HIS A 129 -6.05 -3.84 -17.42
N GLN A 130 -5.97 -2.50 -17.35
CA GLN A 130 -4.70 -1.78 -17.50
C GLN A 130 -3.84 -1.90 -16.25
N SER A 131 -4.41 -1.71 -15.07
CA SER A 131 -3.74 -1.91 -13.79
C SER A 131 -3.21 -3.33 -13.64
N CYS A 132 -3.97 -4.30 -14.18
CA CYS A 132 -3.56 -5.71 -14.16
C CYS A 132 -2.34 -6.03 -15.04
N ARG A 133 -2.10 -5.34 -16.15
CA ARG A 133 -1.02 -5.68 -17.10
C ARG A 133 0.36 -5.15 -16.69
N GLN A 134 0.42 -4.09 -15.90
CA GLN A 134 1.67 -3.41 -15.55
C GLN A 134 2.44 -4.06 -14.40
N GLN A 135 1.84 -5.02 -13.69
CA GLN A 135 2.44 -5.65 -12.52
C GLN A 135 3.24 -6.90 -12.92
N GLN A 136 4.55 -6.87 -12.71
CA GLN A 136 5.45 -7.96 -13.09
C GLN A 136 5.46 -9.15 -12.11
N THR A 137 4.98 -8.96 -10.87
CA THR A 137 5.04 -9.99 -9.83
C THR A 137 3.65 -10.23 -9.22
N VAL A 138 2.67 -10.62 -10.04
CA VAL A 138 1.32 -10.97 -9.57
C VAL A 138 1.19 -12.48 -9.49
N LEU A 139 1.05 -13.01 -8.29
CA LEU A 139 0.83 -14.46 -8.09
C LEU A 139 -0.61 -14.89 -8.37
N TRP A 140 -1.57 -14.00 -8.20
CA TRP A 140 -2.96 -14.27 -8.50
C TRP A 140 -3.67 -13.03 -9.06
N LYS A 141 -4.43 -13.23 -10.12
CA LYS A 141 -5.12 -12.18 -10.84
C LYS A 141 -6.56 -12.64 -11.07
N SER A 142 -7.53 -12.01 -10.42
CA SER A 142 -8.93 -12.13 -10.79
C SER A 142 -9.31 -10.88 -11.59
N CYS A 143 -9.31 -11.01 -12.92
CA CYS A 143 -10.05 -10.09 -13.77
C CYS A 143 -11.36 -10.79 -14.09
N GLN A 144 -12.49 -10.30 -13.58
CA GLN A 144 -13.78 -10.71 -14.09
C GLN A 144 -13.90 -10.16 -15.51
N THR A 145 -13.90 -11.04 -16.48
CA THR A 145 -14.40 -10.73 -17.82
C THR A 145 -15.91 -10.84 -17.73
N ASP A 146 -16.59 -9.72 -17.77
CA ASP A 146 -18.01 -9.72 -18.09
C ASP A 146 -18.16 -10.26 -19.50
N LEU A 147 -18.78 -11.43 -19.63
CA LEU A 147 -19.30 -11.99 -20.88
C LEU A 147 -20.64 -11.36 -21.20
#